data_9d95f2e261c7be40fa850552620c42f3
#
_entry.id   9d95f2e261c7be40fa850552620c42f3
#
_cell.length_a   1.000
_cell.length_b   1.000
_cell.length_c   1.000
_cell.angle_alpha   90.00
_cell.angle_beta   90.00
_cell.angle_gamma   90.00
#
_symmetry.space_group_name_H-M   'P 1'
#
loop_
_entity.id
_entity.type
_entity.pdbx_description
1 polymer ?
#
loop_
_entity_poly.entity_id
_entity_poly.type
_entity_poly.pdbx_seq_one_letter_code
_entity_poly.pdbx_strand_id
1 'polypeptide(L)'
;MAGRFDPLTRTTVRGGATRVPAPTPATPNATATGGTAGTGAKTGTGARPRTATGGINGQAATGTAPRTRHYTPPGPLTLGLVLGPLRRGPHDPTFRVTPDGAVWRASQTPAGPGTLRVTARAADGTVTGEAWGPGADWLLDRLPALLGAEDDPAAFVPRHRLVHASHRSRPGLRLTRTGLVLESLIPSVLEQKVTADEAYRAWRILVRQYGTPAPGPAPDRMYAMPDARTWCRIPSWDWHKAGVDSKRSGTILRAARVAPRLEEAAGMDLPEASARLELVPGIGPWTSAETLQRSNGHPDAVTVGDLHLPGIIGFALAGDRTTDDAAMLELLAPYEGQRHRATRLILLAGLTPPRRKPRMPRTDIGRL
;
A
#
# COMPACT_ATOMS: atom_id res chain seq x y z
N MET A 1 -14.88 -3.10 4.87
CA MET A 1 -13.83 -4.10 5.15
C MET A 1 -12.56 -3.36 5.49
N ALA A 2 -12.27 -3.25 6.77
CA ALA A 2 -11.04 -2.62 7.23
C ALA A 2 -9.88 -3.54 6.87
N GLY A 3 -9.00 -3.08 5.99
CA GLY A 3 -7.67 -3.63 5.88
C GLY A 3 -7.05 -3.64 7.28
N ARG A 4 -6.55 -4.79 7.73
CA ARG A 4 -5.76 -4.87 8.95
C ARG A 4 -4.69 -3.80 8.86
N PHE A 5 -4.76 -2.80 9.71
CA PHE A 5 -3.59 -2.05 10.13
C PHE A 5 -2.65 -3.08 10.78
N ASP A 6 -1.66 -3.51 10.03
CA ASP A 6 -0.50 -4.19 10.59
C ASP A 6 0.25 -3.09 11.35
N PRO A 7 0.36 -3.15 12.68
CA PRO A 7 1.13 -2.17 13.43
C PRO A 7 2.60 -2.41 13.11
N LEU A 8 3.09 -1.82 12.03
CA LEU A 8 4.51 -1.65 11.80
C LEU A 8 5.05 -0.74 12.90
N THR A 9 5.40 -1.35 14.01
CA THR A 9 6.49 -0.98 14.90
C THR A 9 6.21 -1.47 16.32
N ARG A 10 6.62 -2.69 16.62
CA ARG A 10 7.20 -2.98 17.92
C ARG A 10 8.67 -3.32 17.70
N THR A 11 9.48 -2.32 17.55
CA THR A 11 10.90 -2.40 17.92
C THR A 11 10.97 -2.00 19.39
N THR A 12 10.64 -2.92 20.27
CA THR A 12 11.07 -2.84 21.67
C THR A 12 12.52 -3.32 21.73
N VAL A 13 13.43 -2.37 21.88
CA VAL A 13 14.76 -2.64 22.41
C VAL A 13 14.58 -3.19 23.83
N ARG A 14 14.71 -4.48 24.03
CA ARG A 14 14.95 -5.09 25.32
C ARG A 14 16.39 -5.59 25.34
N GLY A 15 17.14 -5.09 26.31
CA GLY A 15 18.50 -5.45 26.63
C GLY A 15 18.69 -6.95 26.87
N GLY A 16 19.92 -7.37 26.64
CA GLY A 16 20.39 -8.71 26.48
C GLY A 16 20.21 -9.66 27.67
N ALA A 17 20.08 -10.92 27.29
CA ALA A 17 20.63 -12.06 28.02
C ALA A 17 21.00 -13.12 26.97
N THR A 18 22.29 -13.31 26.84
CA THR A 18 22.94 -14.38 26.08
C THR A 18 22.53 -15.75 26.60
N ARG A 19 21.95 -16.56 25.75
CA ARG A 19 21.79 -18.01 26.00
C ARG A 19 22.40 -18.78 24.82
N VAL A 20 23.43 -19.55 25.12
CA VAL A 20 24.17 -20.47 24.25
C VAL A 20 23.27 -21.62 23.84
N PRO A 21 23.23 -22.04 22.55
CA PRO A 21 22.50 -23.24 22.15
C PRO A 21 23.35 -24.51 22.30
N ALA A 22 22.69 -25.61 22.76
CA ALA A 22 23.23 -26.96 22.87
C ALA A 22 23.28 -27.64 21.48
N PRO A 23 24.17 -28.63 21.29
CA PRO A 23 24.43 -29.26 20.00
C PRO A 23 23.42 -30.36 19.64
N THR A 24 23.13 -30.44 18.34
CA THR A 24 22.26 -31.43 17.69
C THR A 24 23.02 -32.74 17.46
N PRO A 25 22.42 -33.92 17.64
CA PRO A 25 23.06 -35.19 17.30
C PRO A 25 22.93 -35.56 15.82
N ALA A 26 23.98 -36.27 15.35
CA ALA A 26 24.17 -36.73 14.00
C ALA A 26 23.28 -37.93 13.62
N THR A 27 22.91 -38.01 12.36
CA THR A 27 22.26 -39.13 11.68
C THR A 27 23.30 -40.04 11.01
N PRO A 28 23.14 -41.38 11.02
CA PRO A 28 24.03 -42.25 10.30
C PRO A 28 23.56 -42.59 8.87
N ASN A 29 24.57 -42.77 8.00
CA ASN A 29 24.56 -43.27 6.65
C ASN A 29 23.98 -44.70 6.54
N ALA A 30 23.34 -44.97 5.39
CA ALA A 30 23.24 -46.32 4.86
C ALA A 30 23.45 -46.32 3.36
N THR A 31 24.37 -47.13 2.96
CA THR A 31 24.98 -47.42 1.66
C THR A 31 24.13 -48.35 0.77
N ALA A 32 24.18 -48.14 -0.52
CA ALA A 32 24.73 -48.95 -1.59
C ALA A 32 23.83 -49.91 -2.40
N THR A 33 24.20 -49.96 -3.65
CA THR A 33 24.22 -50.99 -4.74
C THR A 33 23.01 -50.92 -5.67
N GLY A 34 23.14 -50.87 -7.00
CA GLY A 34 24.08 -51.36 -7.97
C GLY A 34 23.28 -51.97 -9.11
N GLY A 35 23.73 -51.87 -10.38
CA GLY A 35 23.24 -52.73 -11.48
C GLY A 35 22.82 -52.00 -12.77
N THR A 36 23.71 -51.80 -13.66
CA THR A 36 24.07 -52.34 -14.99
C THR A 36 23.04 -52.23 -16.12
N ALA A 37 23.44 -51.49 -17.14
CA ALA A 37 23.59 -51.76 -18.57
C ALA A 37 22.39 -52.16 -19.44
N GLY A 38 22.29 -51.46 -20.60
CA GLY A 38 21.49 -51.90 -21.75
C GLY A 38 21.61 -50.91 -22.92
N THR A 39 22.52 -51.21 -23.81
CA THR A 39 22.83 -50.61 -25.10
C THR A 39 21.69 -50.70 -26.13
N GLY A 40 21.54 -49.69 -27.00
CA GLY A 40 20.70 -49.78 -28.19
C GLY A 40 20.74 -48.52 -29.06
N ALA A 41 21.68 -48.46 -29.98
CA ALA A 41 21.76 -47.46 -31.04
C ALA A 41 20.70 -47.68 -32.11
N LYS A 42 20.11 -46.62 -32.68
CA LYS A 42 19.78 -46.54 -34.12
C LYS A 42 19.66 -45.09 -34.59
N THR A 43 20.39 -44.84 -35.64
CA THR A 43 20.53 -43.69 -36.52
C THR A 43 19.25 -43.28 -37.23
N GLY A 44 19.09 -41.99 -37.46
CA GLY A 44 18.06 -41.44 -38.36
C GLY A 44 18.25 -39.94 -38.59
N THR A 45 18.87 -39.62 -39.68
CA THR A 45 19.15 -38.33 -40.32
C THR A 45 17.90 -37.50 -40.61
N GLY A 46 17.94 -36.17 -40.36
CA GLY A 46 16.91 -35.26 -40.84
C GLY A 46 17.15 -33.83 -40.36
N ALA A 47 18.09 -33.11 -40.98
CA ALA A 47 18.34 -31.69 -40.73
C ALA A 47 17.28 -30.84 -41.42
N ARG A 48 16.60 -29.96 -40.65
CA ARG A 48 15.97 -28.75 -41.16
C ARG A 48 16.48 -27.54 -40.36
N PRO A 49 16.73 -26.41 -41.01
CA PRO A 49 17.35 -25.26 -40.35
C PRO A 49 16.35 -24.57 -39.43
N ARG A 50 16.74 -24.39 -38.18
CA ARG A 50 16.01 -23.56 -37.18
C ARG A 50 16.39 -22.11 -37.44
N THR A 51 15.42 -21.32 -37.86
CA THR A 51 15.46 -19.87 -37.83
C THR A 51 15.77 -19.38 -36.40
N ALA A 52 16.84 -18.63 -36.27
CA ALA A 52 17.24 -17.96 -35.05
C ALA A 52 16.18 -16.92 -34.68
N THR A 53 15.40 -17.23 -33.65
CA THR A 53 14.58 -16.25 -32.98
C THR A 53 15.51 -15.39 -32.11
N GLY A 54 15.64 -14.12 -32.48
CA GLY A 54 16.47 -13.15 -31.78
C GLY A 54 16.08 -13.09 -30.30
N GLY A 55 17.01 -13.43 -29.44
CA GLY A 55 16.92 -13.20 -28.01
C GLY A 55 16.80 -11.69 -27.77
N ILE A 56 15.69 -11.29 -27.20
CA ILE A 56 15.55 -9.95 -26.64
C ILE A 56 16.47 -9.95 -25.41
N ASN A 57 17.68 -9.44 -25.60
CA ASN A 57 18.56 -9.08 -24.50
C ASN A 57 17.79 -8.14 -23.59
N GLY A 58 17.44 -8.61 -22.39
CA GLY A 58 17.03 -7.76 -21.29
C GLY A 58 18.17 -6.80 -21.01
N GLN A 59 18.08 -5.59 -21.57
CA GLN A 59 18.93 -4.49 -21.17
C GLN A 59 18.66 -4.23 -19.69
N ALA A 60 19.58 -4.71 -18.84
CA ALA A 60 19.70 -4.22 -17.47
C ALA A 60 19.75 -2.70 -17.56
N ALA A 61 18.79 -2.04 -16.91
CA ALA A 61 18.70 -0.58 -16.86
C ALA A 61 20.03 -0.05 -16.31
N THR A 62 20.85 0.50 -17.20
CA THR A 62 22.07 1.23 -16.87
C THR A 62 21.71 2.29 -15.84
N GLY A 63 22.34 2.24 -14.67
CA GLY A 63 22.06 3.07 -13.53
C GLY A 63 22.20 4.55 -13.86
N THR A 64 21.10 5.19 -14.20
CA THR A 64 21.02 6.66 -14.23
C THR A 64 21.21 7.12 -12.79
N ALA A 65 22.14 8.06 -12.57
CA ALA A 65 22.35 8.66 -11.26
C ALA A 65 21.01 9.17 -10.69
N PRO A 66 20.77 9.04 -9.38
CA PRO A 66 19.54 9.53 -8.78
C PRO A 66 19.46 11.04 -8.92
N ARG A 67 18.26 11.54 -9.13
CA ARG A 67 17.94 12.93 -8.78
C ARG A 67 17.67 12.96 -7.28
N THR A 68 18.16 13.97 -6.60
CA THR A 68 18.12 14.03 -5.14
C THR A 68 17.51 15.33 -4.65
N ARG A 69 16.70 15.23 -3.61
CA ARG A 69 16.17 16.38 -2.87
C ARG A 69 16.35 16.17 -1.38
N HIS A 70 16.84 17.20 -0.70
CA HIS A 70 16.86 17.26 0.75
C HIS A 70 15.65 18.07 1.23
N TYR A 71 15.04 17.62 2.30
CA TYR A 71 13.88 18.26 2.92
C TYR A 71 14.01 18.21 4.43
N THR A 72 13.85 19.35 5.09
CA THR A 72 13.81 19.46 6.55
C THR A 72 12.36 19.70 6.97
N PRO A 73 11.69 18.69 7.58
CA PRO A 73 10.34 18.87 8.10
C PRO A 73 10.28 19.94 9.20
N PRO A 74 9.19 20.69 9.33
CA PRO A 74 9.04 21.73 10.38
C PRO A 74 8.87 21.15 11.79
N GLY A 75 9.13 19.88 12.02
CA GLY A 75 9.04 19.21 13.30
C GLY A 75 9.21 17.70 13.18
N PRO A 76 8.95 16.95 14.26
CA PRO A 76 9.14 15.49 14.26
C PRO A 76 8.44 14.80 13.09
N LEU A 77 9.14 13.81 12.49
CA LEU A 77 8.62 12.99 11.41
C LEU A 77 8.99 11.52 11.63
N THR A 78 8.03 10.61 11.47
CA THR A 78 8.26 9.17 11.51
C THR A 78 7.78 8.56 10.21
N LEU A 79 8.72 8.18 9.32
CA LEU A 79 8.40 7.69 7.97
C LEU A 79 7.36 6.55 7.98
N GLY A 80 7.47 5.59 8.91
CA GLY A 80 6.51 4.49 9.04
C GLY A 80 5.09 4.94 9.40
N LEU A 81 4.94 6.00 10.21
CA LEU A 81 3.63 6.55 10.55
C LEU A 81 3.01 7.34 9.40
N VAL A 82 3.85 8.02 8.60
CA VAL A 82 3.39 8.85 7.49
C VAL A 82 3.12 8.03 6.25
N LEU A 83 4.08 7.20 5.83
CA LEU A 83 4.02 6.46 4.57
C LEU A 83 3.40 5.07 4.70
N GLY A 84 3.32 4.52 5.92
CA GLY A 84 2.74 3.20 6.18
C GLY A 84 1.35 2.97 5.60
N PRO A 85 0.41 3.94 5.67
CA PRO A 85 -0.93 3.81 5.07
C PRO A 85 -0.96 3.61 3.56
N LEU A 86 0.13 3.91 2.87
CA LEU A 86 0.24 3.73 1.42
C LEU A 86 0.54 2.27 1.03
N ARG A 87 1.01 1.47 1.98
CA ARG A 87 1.39 0.07 1.75
C ARG A 87 0.16 -0.83 1.65
N ARG A 88 0.08 -1.65 0.63
CA ARG A 88 -0.99 -2.62 0.37
C ARG A 88 -0.53 -4.05 0.72
N GLY A 89 -0.38 -4.29 2.02
CA GLY A 89 0.04 -5.57 2.58
C GLY A 89 1.56 -5.82 2.56
N PRO A 90 2.02 -6.97 3.13
CA PRO A 90 3.44 -7.23 3.35
C PRO A 90 4.26 -7.42 2.07
N HIS A 91 3.62 -7.81 0.96
CA HIS A 91 4.25 -8.12 -0.33
C HIS A 91 3.82 -7.14 -1.42
N ASP A 92 3.52 -5.90 -1.06
CA ASP A 92 3.14 -4.85 -1.99
C ASP A 92 4.24 -4.64 -3.05
N PRO A 93 3.92 -4.76 -4.35
CA PRO A 93 4.90 -4.55 -5.40
C PRO A 93 5.28 -3.08 -5.60
N THR A 94 4.48 -2.14 -5.07
CA THR A 94 4.74 -0.69 -5.22
C THR A 94 5.43 -0.07 -4.02
N PHE A 95 5.58 -0.84 -2.92
CA PHE A 95 6.07 -0.32 -1.65
C PHE A 95 7.03 -1.30 -0.95
N ARG A 96 8.18 -0.81 -0.48
CA ARG A 96 9.14 -1.60 0.29
C ARG A 96 9.74 -0.76 1.41
N VAL A 97 10.00 -1.40 2.54
CA VAL A 97 10.89 -0.88 3.58
C VAL A 97 12.10 -1.81 3.63
N THR A 98 13.29 -1.23 3.50
CA THR A 98 14.55 -1.97 3.53
C THR A 98 15.14 -2.00 4.95
N PRO A 99 16.07 -2.94 5.26
CA PRO A 99 16.63 -3.08 6.61
C PRO A 99 17.30 -1.83 7.16
N ASP A 100 17.81 -0.94 6.29
CA ASP A 100 18.35 0.38 6.63
C ASP A 100 17.28 1.42 7.00
N GLY A 101 16.00 1.03 7.00
CA GLY A 101 14.87 1.91 7.30
C GLY A 101 14.42 2.78 6.13
N ALA A 102 15.04 2.67 4.96
CA ALA A 102 14.60 3.42 3.78
C ALA A 102 13.24 2.93 3.28
N VAL A 103 12.40 3.87 2.89
CA VAL A 103 11.10 3.59 2.25
C VAL A 103 11.24 3.77 0.76
N TRP A 104 10.89 2.74 0.01
CA TRP A 104 10.87 2.74 -1.44
C TRP A 104 9.43 2.73 -1.95
N ARG A 105 9.14 3.58 -2.90
CA ARG A 105 7.86 3.63 -3.62
C ARG A 105 8.09 3.67 -5.11
N ALA A 106 7.32 2.90 -5.85
CA ALA A 106 7.22 2.99 -7.30
C ALA A 106 5.80 3.48 -7.65
N SER A 107 5.70 4.58 -8.37
CA SER A 107 4.45 5.27 -8.68
C SER A 107 4.32 5.56 -10.17
N GLN A 108 3.08 5.54 -10.66
CA GLN A 108 2.74 6.04 -11.99
C GLN A 108 2.38 7.52 -11.85
N THR A 109 3.32 8.40 -12.24
CA THR A 109 3.13 9.85 -12.18
C THR A 109 2.59 10.41 -13.52
N PRO A 110 2.14 11.66 -13.58
CA PRO A 110 1.79 12.31 -14.85
C PRO A 110 2.93 12.37 -15.86
N ALA A 111 4.20 12.37 -15.38
CA ALA A 111 5.40 12.35 -16.23
C ALA A 111 5.86 10.92 -16.59
N GLY A 112 5.16 9.89 -16.14
CA GLY A 112 5.50 8.49 -16.34
C GLY A 112 5.91 7.77 -15.06
N PRO A 113 6.38 6.51 -15.18
CA PRO A 113 6.77 5.73 -14.00
C PRO A 113 8.00 6.34 -13.31
N GLY A 114 7.96 6.34 -11.98
CA GLY A 114 9.07 6.80 -11.16
C GLY A 114 9.23 5.96 -9.91
N THR A 115 10.47 5.86 -9.43
CA THR A 115 10.82 5.25 -8.15
C THR A 115 11.34 6.33 -7.23
N LEU A 116 10.88 6.33 -5.99
CA LEU A 116 11.34 7.21 -4.93
C LEU A 116 11.88 6.36 -3.76
N ARG A 117 13.09 6.67 -3.32
CA ARG A 117 13.68 6.20 -2.06
C ARG A 117 13.69 7.35 -1.06
N VAL A 118 13.16 7.12 0.12
CA VAL A 118 13.11 8.12 1.20
C VAL A 118 13.89 7.59 2.39
N THR A 119 14.86 8.36 2.85
CA THR A 119 15.62 8.10 4.08
C THR A 119 15.51 9.29 5.02
N ALA A 120 15.41 9.02 6.32
CA ALA A 120 15.43 10.05 7.34
C ALA A 120 16.72 9.91 8.17
N ARG A 121 17.44 11.01 8.35
CA ARG A 121 18.60 11.08 9.21
C ARG A 121 18.16 11.41 10.63
N ALA A 122 18.44 10.53 11.58
CA ALA A 122 18.02 10.71 12.96
C ALA A 122 18.75 11.89 13.67
N ALA A 123 19.97 12.26 13.23
CA ALA A 123 20.79 13.27 13.89
C ALA A 123 20.23 14.70 13.77
N ASP A 124 19.65 15.05 12.63
CA ASP A 124 19.18 16.40 12.31
C ASP A 124 17.73 16.46 11.79
N GLY A 125 17.06 15.31 11.71
CA GLY A 125 15.71 15.21 11.18
C GLY A 125 15.59 15.44 9.68
N THR A 126 16.71 15.62 8.95
CA THR A 126 16.70 15.83 7.50
C THR A 126 16.25 14.56 6.78
N VAL A 127 15.41 14.73 5.79
CA VAL A 127 14.95 13.66 4.90
C VAL A 127 15.63 13.84 3.54
N THR A 128 16.15 12.74 3.01
CA THR A 128 16.68 12.69 1.65
C THR A 128 15.73 11.85 0.79
N GLY A 129 15.26 12.45 -0.29
CA GLY A 129 14.57 11.76 -1.39
C GLY A 129 15.51 11.55 -2.55
N GLU A 130 15.62 10.34 -3.03
CA GLU A 130 16.32 9.96 -4.25
C GLU A 130 15.31 9.39 -5.23
N ALA A 131 15.31 9.84 -6.49
CA ALA A 131 14.33 9.38 -7.46
C ALA A 131 14.94 9.03 -8.80
N TRP A 132 14.30 8.09 -9.49
CA TRP A 132 14.69 7.55 -10.80
C TRP A 132 13.50 7.45 -11.73
N GLY A 133 13.77 7.46 -13.01
CA GLY A 133 12.79 7.31 -14.07
C GLY A 133 12.18 8.63 -14.54
N PRO A 134 11.27 8.57 -15.54
CA PRO A 134 10.61 9.75 -16.09
C PRO A 134 9.86 10.58 -15.04
N GLY A 135 9.28 9.91 -14.05
CA GLY A 135 8.56 10.55 -12.94
C GLY A 135 9.43 11.13 -11.82
N ALA A 136 10.76 11.08 -11.93
CA ALA A 136 11.66 11.42 -10.82
C ALA A 136 11.49 12.86 -10.31
N ASP A 137 11.46 13.85 -11.19
CA ASP A 137 11.32 15.26 -10.80
C ASP A 137 9.97 15.49 -10.12
N TRP A 138 8.90 14.94 -10.72
CA TRP A 138 7.56 15.05 -10.14
C TRP A 138 7.49 14.48 -8.72
N LEU A 139 8.11 13.32 -8.47
CA LEU A 139 8.16 12.69 -7.15
C LEU A 139 8.95 13.53 -6.15
N LEU A 140 10.08 14.11 -6.58
CA LEU A 140 10.88 14.96 -5.71
C LEU A 140 10.18 16.29 -5.41
N ASP A 141 9.49 16.89 -6.37
CA ASP A 141 8.72 18.11 -6.16
C ASP A 141 7.57 17.90 -5.17
N ARG A 142 7.01 16.69 -5.13
CA ARG A 142 5.94 16.31 -4.21
C ARG A 142 6.44 15.73 -2.89
N LEU A 143 7.77 15.55 -2.70
CA LEU A 143 8.33 14.97 -1.49
C LEU A 143 7.88 15.69 -0.19
N PRO A 144 7.84 17.04 -0.09
CA PRO A 144 7.34 17.70 1.10
C PRO A 144 5.86 17.35 1.39
N ALA A 145 4.98 17.43 0.41
CA ALA A 145 3.56 17.10 0.54
C ALA A 145 3.35 15.61 0.92
N LEU A 146 4.09 14.71 0.29
CA LEU A 146 4.10 13.29 0.61
C LEU A 146 4.49 13.03 2.07
N LEU A 147 5.35 13.86 2.63
CA LEU A 147 5.79 13.80 4.03
C LEU A 147 4.95 14.66 4.98
N GLY A 148 3.82 15.18 4.50
CA GLY A 148 2.86 15.90 5.31
C GLY A 148 3.26 17.36 5.59
N ALA A 149 3.94 18.05 4.65
CA ALA A 149 4.23 19.47 4.77
C ALA A 149 2.97 20.34 4.79
N GLU A 150 1.89 19.86 4.14
CA GLU A 150 0.60 20.54 4.08
C GLU A 150 -0.34 20.11 5.21
N ASP A 151 0.13 19.25 6.11
CA ASP A 151 -0.62 18.78 7.27
C ASP A 151 -0.31 19.67 8.48
N ASP A 152 -1.36 20.09 9.22
CA ASP A 152 -1.23 20.84 10.45
C ASP A 152 -1.61 19.99 11.69
N PRO A 153 -0.65 19.27 12.27
CA PRO A 153 -0.88 18.51 13.49
C PRO A 153 -1.03 19.41 14.73
N ALA A 154 -0.62 20.69 14.67
CA ALA A 154 -0.76 21.60 15.80
C ALA A 154 -2.21 22.07 15.99
N ALA A 155 -3.01 22.10 14.92
CA ALA A 155 -4.44 22.38 14.99
C ALA A 155 -5.25 21.25 15.66
N PHE A 156 -4.66 20.08 15.89
CA PHE A 156 -5.37 18.94 16.47
C PHE A 156 -5.45 19.03 18.00
N VAL A 157 -6.67 19.04 18.51
CA VAL A 157 -6.94 19.05 19.96
C VAL A 157 -7.52 17.70 20.38
N PRO A 158 -6.77 16.84 21.10
CA PRO A 158 -7.27 15.56 21.58
C PRO A 158 -8.34 15.77 22.66
N ARG A 159 -9.53 15.18 22.48
CA ARG A 159 -10.68 15.32 23.40
C ARG A 159 -10.87 14.12 24.33
N HIS A 160 -10.38 12.93 23.93
CA HIS A 160 -10.48 11.71 24.72
C HIS A 160 -9.11 11.30 25.27
N ARG A 161 -9.08 10.71 26.48
CA ARG A 161 -7.85 10.29 27.15
C ARG A 161 -6.99 9.34 26.28
N LEU A 162 -7.64 8.39 25.59
CA LEU A 162 -6.97 7.46 24.67
C LEU A 162 -6.29 8.20 23.51
N VAL A 163 -7.02 9.12 22.88
CA VAL A 163 -6.51 9.90 21.75
C VAL A 163 -5.37 10.82 22.19
N HIS A 164 -5.48 11.43 23.38
CA HIS A 164 -4.41 12.24 23.95
C HIS A 164 -3.14 11.41 24.20
N ALA A 165 -3.26 10.22 24.79
CA ALA A 165 -2.12 9.34 25.04
C ALA A 165 -1.49 8.88 23.72
N SER A 166 -2.32 8.50 22.73
CA SER A 166 -1.87 8.08 21.40
C SER A 166 -1.17 9.22 20.66
N HIS A 167 -1.69 10.43 20.71
CA HIS A 167 -1.10 11.63 20.11
C HIS A 167 0.27 11.96 20.70
N ARG A 168 0.37 12.02 22.02
CA ARG A 168 1.63 12.30 22.74
C ARG A 168 2.74 11.27 22.43
N SER A 169 2.37 10.01 22.25
CA SER A 169 3.35 8.94 21.97
C SER A 169 3.79 8.90 20.51
N ARG A 170 3.19 9.74 19.64
CA ARG A 170 3.46 9.71 18.18
C ARG A 170 3.61 11.12 17.60
N PRO A 171 4.59 11.90 18.11
CA PRO A 171 4.77 13.30 17.65
C PRO A 171 5.16 13.40 16.16
N GLY A 172 5.69 12.31 15.59
CA GLY A 172 6.05 12.23 14.17
C GLY A 172 4.92 11.75 13.24
N LEU A 173 3.66 11.70 13.72
CA LEU A 173 2.50 11.41 12.86
C LEU A 173 2.15 12.62 12.01
N ARG A 174 2.17 12.44 10.68
CA ARG A 174 1.67 13.39 9.69
C ARG A 174 0.73 12.68 8.74
N LEU A 175 -0.18 13.43 8.11
CA LEU A 175 -1.05 12.91 7.05
C LEU A 175 -0.32 13.07 5.72
N THR A 176 -0.14 11.95 5.03
CA THR A 176 0.53 11.92 3.72
C THR A 176 -0.39 12.46 2.63
N ARG A 177 0.18 13.17 1.66
CA ARG A 177 -0.51 13.61 0.45
C ARG A 177 0.27 13.17 -0.77
N THR A 178 -0.23 12.14 -1.49
CA THR A 178 0.47 11.61 -2.66
C THR A 178 0.22 12.46 -3.91
N GLY A 179 -0.92 13.14 -4.00
CA GLY A 179 -1.36 13.84 -5.20
C GLY A 179 -1.68 12.92 -6.37
N LEU A 180 -1.84 11.59 -6.12
CA LEU A 180 -2.14 10.57 -7.12
C LEU A 180 -3.46 9.88 -6.74
N VAL A 181 -4.54 10.36 -7.33
CA VAL A 181 -5.90 9.91 -7.00
C VAL A 181 -6.11 8.47 -7.45
N LEU A 182 -5.82 8.15 -8.71
CA LEU A 182 -6.04 6.80 -9.25
C LEU A 182 -5.20 5.75 -8.53
N GLU A 183 -3.97 6.09 -8.11
CA GLU A 183 -3.09 5.20 -7.35
C GLU A 183 -3.66 4.86 -5.97
N SER A 184 -4.43 5.74 -5.38
CA SER A 184 -5.14 5.51 -4.11
C SER A 184 -6.50 4.84 -4.32
N LEU A 185 -7.22 5.19 -5.39
CA LEU A 185 -8.57 4.74 -5.71
C LEU A 185 -8.63 3.26 -6.10
N ILE A 186 -7.75 2.81 -6.99
CA ILE A 186 -7.81 1.43 -7.48
C ILE A 186 -7.65 0.40 -6.35
N PRO A 187 -6.65 0.50 -5.45
CA PRO A 187 -6.58 -0.38 -4.29
C PRO A 187 -7.84 -0.31 -3.42
N SER A 188 -8.41 0.89 -3.21
CA SER A 188 -9.63 1.04 -2.41
C SER A 188 -10.83 0.34 -3.06
N VAL A 189 -10.97 0.37 -4.39
CA VAL A 189 -11.99 -0.41 -5.09
C VAL A 189 -11.73 -1.92 -4.97
N LEU A 190 -10.47 -2.36 -5.04
CA LEU A 190 -10.14 -3.78 -4.85
C LEU A 190 -10.48 -4.29 -3.44
N GLU A 191 -10.49 -3.43 -2.44
CA GLU A 191 -10.83 -3.75 -1.04
C GLU A 191 -12.36 -3.82 -0.78
N GLN A 192 -13.21 -3.44 -1.73
CA GLN A 192 -14.67 -3.46 -1.55
C GLN A 192 -15.21 -4.86 -1.30
N LYS A 193 -15.87 -5.06 -0.15
CA LYS A 193 -16.61 -6.29 0.22
C LYS A 193 -15.81 -7.60 0.16
N VAL A 194 -14.50 -7.53 0.33
CA VAL A 194 -13.60 -8.68 0.39
C VAL A 194 -12.65 -8.56 1.59
N THR A 195 -11.92 -9.63 1.89
CA THR A 195 -10.89 -9.54 2.93
C THR A 195 -9.68 -8.76 2.40
N ALA A 196 -8.92 -8.13 3.31
CA ALA A 196 -7.69 -7.42 2.95
C ALA A 196 -6.68 -8.34 2.21
N ASP A 197 -6.59 -9.62 2.62
CA ASP A 197 -5.70 -10.60 1.99
C ASP A 197 -6.08 -10.86 0.52
N GLU A 198 -7.37 -10.94 0.21
CA GLU A 198 -7.89 -11.09 -1.17
C GLU A 198 -7.61 -9.85 -2.01
N ALA A 199 -7.87 -8.66 -1.47
CA ALA A 199 -7.58 -7.40 -2.14
C ALA A 199 -6.08 -7.24 -2.42
N TYR A 200 -5.22 -7.51 -1.44
CA TYR A 200 -3.77 -7.43 -1.60
C TYR A 200 -3.23 -8.50 -2.56
N ARG A 201 -3.86 -9.69 -2.62
CA ARG A 201 -3.53 -10.70 -3.62
C ARG A 201 -3.84 -10.20 -5.03
N ALA A 202 -5.04 -9.65 -5.23
CA ALA A 202 -5.46 -9.08 -6.51
C ALA A 202 -4.52 -7.95 -6.95
N TRP A 203 -4.21 -7.01 -6.05
CA TRP A 203 -3.26 -5.93 -6.29
C TRP A 203 -1.90 -6.45 -6.76
N ARG A 204 -1.32 -7.42 -6.02
CA ARG A 204 -0.03 -8.01 -6.38
C ARG A 204 -0.01 -8.67 -7.74
N ILE A 205 -1.06 -9.44 -8.07
CA ILE A 205 -1.16 -10.13 -9.35
C ILE A 205 -1.22 -9.12 -10.49
N LEU A 206 -2.15 -8.17 -10.42
CA LEU A 206 -2.40 -7.21 -11.48
C LEU A 206 -1.22 -6.25 -11.69
N VAL A 207 -0.63 -5.74 -10.62
CA VAL A 207 0.52 -4.83 -10.73
C VAL A 207 1.76 -5.54 -11.25
N ARG A 208 2.02 -6.79 -10.85
CA ARG A 208 3.17 -7.55 -11.38
C ARG A 208 3.00 -7.94 -12.84
N GLN A 209 1.79 -8.18 -13.27
CA GLN A 209 1.51 -8.62 -14.64
C GLN A 209 1.44 -7.44 -15.62
N TYR A 210 0.89 -6.30 -15.19
CA TYR A 210 0.57 -5.18 -16.06
C TYR A 210 1.29 -3.87 -15.71
N GLY A 211 1.91 -3.80 -14.54
CA GLY A 211 2.69 -2.64 -14.10
C GLY A 211 4.02 -2.52 -14.82
N THR A 212 4.64 -1.37 -14.68
CA THR A 212 5.97 -1.09 -15.22
C THR A 212 7.02 -1.43 -14.15
N PRO A 213 8.09 -2.18 -14.47
CA PRO A 213 9.21 -2.37 -13.54
C PRO A 213 9.69 -1.03 -12.98
N ALA A 214 9.94 -0.98 -11.68
CA ALA A 214 10.38 0.23 -11.02
C ALA A 214 11.73 0.71 -11.60
N PRO A 215 11.83 1.96 -12.07
CA PRO A 215 13.10 2.50 -12.59
C PRO A 215 14.19 2.56 -11.51
N GLY A 216 15.45 2.50 -11.94
CA GLY A 216 16.62 2.63 -11.08
C GLY A 216 16.92 1.39 -10.25
N PRO A 217 17.69 1.52 -9.14
CA PRO A 217 18.15 0.41 -8.32
C PRO A 217 17.11 0.00 -7.27
N ALA A 218 15.83 -0.04 -7.67
CA ALA A 218 14.74 -0.45 -6.78
C ALA A 218 14.96 -1.88 -6.28
N PRO A 219 14.51 -2.22 -5.06
CA PRO A 219 14.49 -3.60 -4.61
C PRO A 219 13.75 -4.52 -5.58
N ASP A 220 14.20 -5.77 -5.65
CA ASP A 220 13.65 -6.76 -6.57
C ASP A 220 12.13 -6.84 -6.55
N ARG A 221 11.55 -7.02 -7.75
CA ARG A 221 10.10 -7.17 -7.95
C ARG A 221 9.27 -5.98 -7.47
N MET A 222 9.83 -4.78 -7.56
CA MET A 222 9.05 -3.56 -7.45
C MET A 222 8.57 -3.09 -8.83
N TYR A 223 7.36 -2.56 -8.85
CA TYR A 223 6.67 -2.11 -10.05
C TYR A 223 5.87 -0.84 -9.73
N ALA A 224 5.85 0.13 -10.63
CA ALA A 224 4.80 1.13 -10.66
C ALA A 224 3.49 0.48 -11.13
N MET A 225 2.36 0.90 -10.61
CA MET A 225 1.07 0.39 -11.07
C MET A 225 0.86 0.68 -12.56
N PRO A 226 -0.01 -0.08 -13.25
CA PRO A 226 -0.38 0.22 -14.63
C PRO A 226 -0.92 1.65 -14.78
N ASP A 227 -0.65 2.30 -15.91
CA ASP A 227 -1.31 3.55 -16.26
C ASP A 227 -2.82 3.34 -16.57
N ALA A 228 -3.56 4.43 -16.65
CA ALA A 228 -5.00 4.37 -16.88
C ALA A 228 -5.39 3.63 -18.16
N ARG A 229 -4.59 3.79 -19.23
CA ARG A 229 -4.81 3.09 -20.50
C ARG A 229 -4.60 1.59 -20.37
N THR A 230 -3.58 1.18 -19.66
CA THR A 230 -3.27 -0.24 -19.40
C THR A 230 -4.35 -0.88 -18.56
N TRP A 231 -4.84 -0.20 -17.49
CA TRP A 231 -5.99 -0.69 -16.72
C TRP A 231 -7.20 -0.97 -17.60
N CYS A 232 -7.51 -0.10 -18.57
CA CYS A 232 -8.62 -0.29 -19.51
C CYS A 232 -8.46 -1.50 -20.46
N ARG A 233 -7.23 -2.01 -20.62
CA ARG A 233 -6.92 -3.11 -21.54
C ARG A 233 -6.77 -4.47 -20.89
N ILE A 234 -6.86 -4.55 -19.56
CA ILE A 234 -6.77 -5.82 -18.83
C ILE A 234 -7.94 -6.71 -19.24
N PRO A 235 -7.68 -7.91 -19.77
CA PRO A 235 -8.72 -8.83 -20.19
C PRO A 235 -9.56 -9.34 -19.01
N SER A 236 -10.84 -9.66 -19.26
CA SER A 236 -11.77 -10.13 -18.23
C SER A 236 -11.29 -11.38 -17.47
N TRP A 237 -10.63 -12.30 -18.16
CA TRP A 237 -10.10 -13.52 -17.54
C TRP A 237 -8.94 -13.26 -16.58
N ASP A 238 -8.16 -12.19 -16.76
CA ASP A 238 -7.07 -11.86 -15.84
C ASP A 238 -7.58 -11.15 -14.58
N TRP A 239 -8.67 -10.38 -14.68
CA TRP A 239 -9.42 -9.93 -13.52
C TRP A 239 -9.92 -11.12 -12.70
N HIS A 240 -10.52 -12.10 -13.35
CA HIS A 240 -11.03 -13.31 -12.71
C HIS A 240 -9.91 -14.10 -12.02
N LYS A 241 -8.80 -14.37 -12.71
CA LYS A 241 -7.61 -15.03 -12.12
C LYS A 241 -7.04 -14.29 -10.92
N ALA A 242 -7.10 -12.96 -10.93
CA ALA A 242 -6.71 -12.15 -9.80
C ALA A 242 -7.69 -12.21 -8.62
N GLY A 243 -8.89 -12.79 -8.81
CA GLY A 243 -9.93 -12.85 -7.79
C GLY A 243 -10.78 -11.57 -7.73
N VAL A 244 -10.88 -10.83 -8.82
CA VAL A 244 -11.66 -9.59 -8.91
C VAL A 244 -12.95 -9.85 -9.68
N ASP A 245 -14.10 -9.64 -9.01
CA ASP A 245 -15.42 -9.77 -9.63
C ASP A 245 -15.72 -8.65 -10.65
N SER A 246 -16.77 -8.84 -11.44
CA SER A 246 -17.19 -7.92 -12.50
C SER A 246 -17.62 -6.54 -11.99
N LYS A 247 -18.10 -6.43 -10.73
CA LYS A 247 -18.51 -5.14 -10.15
C LYS A 247 -17.27 -4.28 -9.86
N ARG A 248 -16.27 -4.85 -9.18
CA ARG A 248 -15.01 -4.14 -8.85
C ARG A 248 -14.20 -3.85 -10.10
N SER A 249 -13.98 -4.83 -10.99
CA SER A 249 -13.28 -4.59 -12.26
C SER A 249 -13.99 -3.56 -13.13
N GLY A 250 -15.32 -3.63 -13.25
CA GLY A 250 -16.12 -2.64 -13.96
C GLY A 250 -16.01 -1.23 -13.38
N THR A 251 -15.94 -1.09 -12.05
CA THR A 251 -15.69 0.21 -11.38
C THR A 251 -14.31 0.74 -11.71
N ILE A 252 -13.26 -0.08 -11.63
CA ILE A 252 -11.89 0.32 -11.99
C ILE A 252 -11.82 0.75 -13.46
N LEU A 253 -12.45 0.01 -14.38
CA LEU A 253 -12.49 0.35 -15.80
C LEU A 253 -13.17 1.70 -16.05
N ARG A 254 -14.30 1.98 -15.36
CA ARG A 254 -14.98 3.30 -15.46
C ARG A 254 -14.09 4.41 -14.94
N ALA A 255 -13.47 4.23 -13.77
CA ALA A 255 -12.55 5.21 -13.19
C ALA A 255 -11.34 5.46 -14.11
N ALA A 256 -10.72 4.41 -14.65
CA ALA A 256 -9.56 4.54 -15.53
C ALA A 256 -9.88 5.29 -16.84
N ARG A 257 -11.10 5.15 -17.38
CA ARG A 257 -11.54 5.88 -18.58
C ARG A 257 -11.64 7.39 -18.37
N VAL A 258 -11.92 7.81 -17.15
CA VAL A 258 -12.07 9.22 -16.77
C VAL A 258 -10.95 9.70 -15.85
N ALA A 259 -9.83 8.97 -15.81
CA ALA A 259 -8.70 9.23 -14.91
C ALA A 259 -8.25 10.71 -14.88
N PRO A 260 -8.08 11.43 -16.00
CA PRO A 260 -7.69 12.84 -15.95
C PRO A 260 -8.65 13.72 -15.13
N ARG A 261 -9.95 13.45 -15.24
CA ARG A 261 -10.99 14.15 -14.46
C ARG A 261 -10.95 13.80 -12.98
N LEU A 262 -10.60 12.55 -12.64
CA LEU A 262 -10.47 12.13 -11.25
C LEU A 262 -9.20 12.68 -10.59
N GLU A 263 -8.11 12.79 -11.35
CA GLU A 263 -6.86 13.37 -10.83
C GLU A 263 -7.02 14.86 -10.44
N GLU A 264 -7.96 15.60 -11.03
CA GLU A 264 -8.30 16.97 -10.62
C GLU A 264 -8.72 17.05 -9.15
N ALA A 265 -9.31 15.96 -8.59
CA ALA A 265 -9.71 15.90 -7.19
C ALA A 265 -8.54 16.07 -6.21
N ALA A 266 -7.29 15.84 -6.63
CA ALA A 266 -6.12 16.08 -5.79
C ALA A 266 -5.95 17.55 -5.35
N GLY A 267 -6.55 18.48 -6.07
CA GLY A 267 -6.53 19.93 -5.79
C GLY A 267 -7.82 20.47 -5.17
N MET A 268 -8.86 19.64 -4.97
CA MET A 268 -10.16 20.04 -4.48
C MET A 268 -10.25 19.90 -2.93
N ASP A 269 -11.20 20.62 -2.35
CA ASP A 269 -11.57 20.38 -0.96
C ASP A 269 -12.30 19.04 -0.79
N LEU A 270 -12.60 18.66 0.48
CA LEU A 270 -13.17 17.34 0.76
C LEU A 270 -14.56 17.11 0.13
N PRO A 271 -15.54 18.04 0.26
CA PRO A 271 -16.85 17.89 -0.36
C PRO A 271 -16.78 17.78 -1.89
N GLU A 272 -16.04 18.67 -2.54
CA GLU A 272 -15.89 18.68 -4.00
C GLU A 272 -15.16 17.43 -4.53
N ALA A 273 -14.06 17.04 -3.87
CA ALA A 273 -13.31 15.85 -4.22
C ALA A 273 -14.13 14.57 -4.05
N SER A 274 -14.88 14.45 -2.94
CA SER A 274 -15.78 13.31 -2.71
C SER A 274 -16.87 13.24 -3.78
N ALA A 275 -17.56 14.35 -4.04
CA ALA A 275 -18.58 14.43 -5.08
C ALA A 275 -18.01 14.06 -6.45
N ARG A 276 -16.80 14.52 -6.80
CA ARG A 276 -16.11 14.19 -8.06
C ARG A 276 -15.87 12.69 -8.20
N LEU A 277 -15.39 12.02 -7.14
CA LEU A 277 -15.11 10.58 -7.17
C LEU A 277 -16.40 9.77 -7.24
N GLU A 278 -17.43 10.16 -6.50
CA GLU A 278 -18.70 9.46 -6.38
C GLU A 278 -19.60 9.55 -7.63
N LEU A 279 -19.27 10.45 -8.59
CA LEU A 279 -19.88 10.43 -9.92
C LEU A 279 -19.60 9.12 -10.69
N VAL A 280 -18.55 8.39 -10.32
CA VAL A 280 -18.24 7.11 -10.97
C VAL A 280 -19.08 6.00 -10.34
N PRO A 281 -19.97 5.33 -11.09
CA PRO A 281 -20.78 4.24 -10.55
C PRO A 281 -19.91 3.14 -9.92
N GLY A 282 -20.20 2.84 -8.64
CA GLY A 282 -19.46 1.87 -7.84
C GLY A 282 -18.42 2.51 -6.88
N ILE A 283 -18.26 3.82 -6.93
CA ILE A 283 -17.51 4.58 -5.92
C ILE A 283 -18.55 5.24 -5.00
N GLY A 284 -18.50 4.92 -3.73
CA GLY A 284 -19.33 5.52 -2.69
C GLY A 284 -18.49 6.13 -1.58
N PRO A 285 -19.14 6.66 -0.49
CA PRO A 285 -18.48 7.40 0.59
C PRO A 285 -17.29 6.67 1.23
N TRP A 286 -17.38 5.35 1.38
CA TRP A 286 -16.28 4.53 1.88
C TRP A 286 -15.05 4.62 0.97
N THR A 287 -15.25 4.45 -0.33
CA THR A 287 -14.15 4.40 -1.32
C THR A 287 -13.55 5.78 -1.57
N SER A 288 -14.39 6.83 -1.61
CA SER A 288 -13.93 8.21 -1.76
C SER A 288 -13.09 8.63 -0.55
N ALA A 289 -13.55 8.37 0.68
CA ALA A 289 -12.80 8.67 1.89
C ALA A 289 -11.44 7.94 1.94
N GLU A 290 -11.42 6.60 1.68
CA GLU A 290 -10.17 5.81 1.64
C GLU A 290 -9.18 6.34 0.58
N THR A 291 -9.68 6.87 -0.52
CA THR A 291 -8.86 7.50 -1.56
C THR A 291 -8.29 8.83 -1.08
N LEU A 292 -9.15 9.73 -0.62
CA LEU A 292 -8.79 11.12 -0.28
C LEU A 292 -7.92 11.22 0.99
N GLN A 293 -8.02 10.26 1.89
CA GLN A 293 -7.08 10.13 3.01
C GLN A 293 -5.63 10.00 2.56
N ARG A 294 -5.38 9.42 1.39
CA ARG A 294 -4.04 9.13 0.86
C ARG A 294 -3.63 10.06 -0.27
N SER A 295 -4.54 10.32 -1.20
CA SER A 295 -4.24 11.21 -2.33
C SER A 295 -4.14 12.68 -1.89
N ASN A 296 -5.03 13.12 -1.02
CA ASN A 296 -5.15 14.51 -0.58
C ASN A 296 -4.65 14.76 0.85
N GLY A 297 -4.48 13.69 1.66
CA GLY A 297 -4.13 13.85 3.06
C GLY A 297 -5.23 14.52 3.88
N HIS A 298 -6.51 14.39 3.47
CA HIS A 298 -7.61 15.09 4.13
C HIS A 298 -7.77 14.66 5.60
N PRO A 299 -7.62 15.60 6.55
CA PRO A 299 -7.67 15.30 7.98
C PRO A 299 -9.06 14.91 8.48
N ASP A 300 -10.11 15.20 7.70
CA ASP A 300 -11.50 14.97 8.07
C ASP A 300 -12.23 13.91 7.22
N ALA A 301 -11.54 13.24 6.30
CA ALA A 301 -12.14 12.19 5.49
C ALA A 301 -12.44 10.94 6.33
N VAL A 302 -13.69 10.77 6.76
CA VAL A 302 -14.14 9.62 7.58
C VAL A 302 -14.64 8.51 6.67
N THR A 303 -14.21 7.29 6.95
CA THR A 303 -14.63 6.09 6.23
C THR A 303 -15.97 5.58 6.77
N VAL A 304 -17.07 6.09 6.21
CA VAL A 304 -18.46 5.69 6.53
C VAL A 304 -18.82 4.45 5.72
N GLY A 305 -19.59 3.53 6.31
CA GLY A 305 -19.95 2.25 5.70
C GLY A 305 -18.88 1.16 5.86
N ASP A 306 -17.91 1.37 6.75
CA ASP A 306 -16.92 0.34 7.09
C ASP A 306 -17.51 -0.70 8.04
N LEU A 307 -17.22 -1.98 7.76
CA LEU A 307 -17.74 -3.09 8.55
C LEU A 307 -17.23 -3.13 9.99
N HIS A 308 -16.05 -2.58 10.26
CA HIS A 308 -15.36 -2.73 11.53
C HIS A 308 -15.08 -1.42 12.24
N LEU A 309 -14.91 -0.35 11.48
CA LEU A 309 -14.50 0.93 12.04
C LEU A 309 -15.47 1.48 13.09
N PRO A 310 -16.81 1.47 12.89
CA PRO A 310 -17.74 1.95 13.90
C PRO A 310 -17.57 1.21 15.22
N GLY A 311 -17.53 -0.12 15.21
CA GLY A 311 -17.35 -0.93 16.41
C GLY A 311 -15.98 -0.73 17.08
N ILE A 312 -14.92 -0.43 16.32
CA ILE A 312 -13.59 -0.12 16.88
C ILE A 312 -13.63 1.25 17.59
N ILE A 313 -14.20 2.27 16.94
CA ILE A 313 -14.31 3.61 17.50
C ILE A 313 -15.20 3.61 18.75
N GLY A 314 -16.38 2.98 18.66
CA GLY A 314 -17.30 2.87 19.80
C GLY A 314 -16.67 2.14 20.97
N PHE A 315 -15.99 1.01 20.74
CA PHE A 315 -15.28 0.29 21.79
C PHE A 315 -14.15 1.11 22.41
N ALA A 316 -13.39 1.82 21.58
CA ALA A 316 -12.23 2.59 22.03
C ALA A 316 -12.62 3.85 22.84
N LEU A 317 -13.72 4.52 22.47
CA LEU A 317 -14.13 5.79 23.07
C LEU A 317 -15.24 5.65 24.12
N ALA A 318 -16.16 4.69 23.94
CA ALA A 318 -17.34 4.51 24.78
C ALA A 318 -17.45 3.11 25.40
N GLY A 319 -16.56 2.16 25.09
CA GLY A 319 -16.67 0.78 25.54
C GLY A 319 -17.75 -0.04 24.80
N ASP A 320 -18.43 0.55 23.82
CA ASP A 320 -19.48 -0.07 23.02
C ASP A 320 -18.97 -0.52 21.65
N ARG A 321 -19.07 -1.82 21.38
CA ARG A 321 -18.67 -2.45 20.10
C ARG A 321 -19.82 -2.64 19.13
N THR A 322 -21.04 -2.30 19.53
CA THR A 322 -22.26 -2.39 18.70
C THR A 322 -22.55 -1.09 17.97
N THR A 323 -21.68 -0.08 18.15
CA THR A 323 -21.72 1.23 17.51
C THR A 323 -21.85 1.09 15.99
N ASP A 324 -22.80 1.80 15.41
CA ASP A 324 -23.01 1.97 13.98
C ASP A 324 -22.34 3.23 13.43
N ASP A 325 -22.52 3.54 12.15
CA ASP A 325 -21.93 4.72 11.51
C ASP A 325 -22.43 6.04 12.13
N ALA A 326 -23.72 6.15 12.50
CA ALA A 326 -24.29 7.36 13.06
C ALA A 326 -23.67 7.64 14.44
N ALA A 327 -23.67 6.65 15.32
CA ALA A 327 -23.06 6.78 16.64
C ALA A 327 -21.53 6.97 16.57
N MET A 328 -20.85 6.38 15.58
CA MET A 328 -19.43 6.65 15.32
C MET A 328 -19.19 8.12 14.97
N LEU A 329 -20.02 8.70 14.10
CA LEU A 329 -19.91 10.11 13.72
C LEU A 329 -20.18 11.04 14.90
N GLU A 330 -21.12 10.71 15.78
CA GLU A 330 -21.36 11.45 17.04
C GLU A 330 -20.14 11.40 17.97
N LEU A 331 -19.53 10.22 18.15
CA LEU A 331 -18.30 10.07 18.94
C LEU A 331 -17.11 10.83 18.34
N LEU A 332 -17.08 11.00 17.03
CA LEU A 332 -16.05 11.75 16.31
C LEU A 332 -16.39 13.25 16.16
N ALA A 333 -17.61 13.70 16.46
CA ALA A 333 -18.02 15.11 16.32
C ALA A 333 -17.08 16.10 17.03
N PRO A 334 -16.52 15.81 18.24
CA PRO A 334 -15.55 16.71 18.88
C PRO A 334 -14.25 16.92 18.10
N TYR A 335 -14.03 16.13 17.04
CA TYR A 335 -12.87 16.18 16.14
C TYR A 335 -13.23 16.69 14.73
N GLU A 336 -14.35 17.38 14.57
CA GLU A 336 -14.73 17.95 13.28
C GLU A 336 -13.57 18.72 12.65
N GLY A 337 -13.35 18.53 11.35
CA GLY A 337 -12.18 19.01 10.61
C GLY A 337 -10.93 18.11 10.75
N GLN A 338 -10.89 17.19 11.72
CA GLN A 338 -9.75 16.32 12.04
C GLN A 338 -10.17 14.87 12.36
N ARG A 339 -11.37 14.45 11.95
CA ARG A 339 -11.95 13.14 12.30
C ARG A 339 -11.12 11.97 11.78
N HIS A 340 -10.54 12.09 10.59
CA HIS A 340 -9.61 11.07 10.07
C HIS A 340 -8.33 10.96 10.92
N ARG A 341 -7.75 12.10 11.35
CA ARG A 341 -6.59 12.10 12.25
C ARG A 341 -6.93 11.41 13.58
N ALA A 342 -8.06 11.75 14.19
CA ALA A 342 -8.53 11.13 15.43
C ALA A 342 -8.69 9.61 15.25
N THR A 343 -9.34 9.19 14.16
CA THR A 343 -9.51 7.78 13.78
C THR A 343 -8.16 7.06 13.66
N ARG A 344 -7.19 7.66 12.98
CA ARG A 344 -5.85 7.08 12.87
C ARG A 344 -5.17 6.91 14.22
N LEU A 345 -5.28 7.90 15.11
CA LEU A 345 -4.72 7.83 16.46
C LEU A 345 -5.38 6.73 17.31
N ILE A 346 -6.70 6.55 17.17
CA ILE A 346 -7.45 5.47 17.84
C ILE A 346 -6.98 4.11 17.33
N LEU A 347 -6.89 3.92 16.02
CA LEU A 347 -6.42 2.68 15.42
C LEU A 347 -4.97 2.34 15.83
N LEU A 348 -4.09 3.35 15.88
CA LEU A 348 -2.70 3.20 16.32
C LEU A 348 -2.56 2.92 17.81
N ALA A 349 -3.53 3.29 18.64
CA ALA A 349 -3.58 2.90 20.05
C ALA A 349 -3.76 1.39 20.23
N GLY A 350 -4.28 0.69 19.21
CA GLY A 350 -4.38 -0.78 19.17
C GLY A 350 -5.49 -1.35 20.04
N LEU A 351 -6.38 -0.51 20.57
CA LEU A 351 -7.54 -0.97 21.34
C LEU A 351 -8.64 -1.41 20.38
N THR A 352 -8.81 -2.73 20.25
CA THR A 352 -9.82 -3.35 19.39
C THR A 352 -10.74 -4.27 20.20
N PRO A 353 -12.03 -4.34 19.86
CA PRO A 353 -12.94 -5.24 20.56
C PRO A 353 -12.50 -6.70 20.40
N PRO A 354 -12.71 -7.55 21.42
CA PRO A 354 -12.41 -8.96 21.34
C PRO A 354 -13.28 -9.63 20.24
N ARG A 355 -12.66 -10.53 19.47
CA ARG A 355 -13.34 -11.22 18.37
C ARG A 355 -14.36 -12.23 18.90
N ARG A 356 -15.59 -12.16 18.34
CA ARG A 356 -16.67 -13.12 18.67
C ARG A 356 -16.93 -14.15 17.58
N LYS A 357 -16.50 -13.89 16.35
CA LYS A 357 -16.80 -14.76 15.19
C LYS A 357 -15.51 -15.30 14.57
N PRO A 358 -15.55 -16.52 14.00
CA PRO A 358 -14.42 -17.04 13.22
C PRO A 358 -14.09 -16.10 12.06
N ARG A 359 -12.88 -16.20 11.51
CA ARG A 359 -12.51 -15.47 10.30
C ARG A 359 -13.41 -15.88 9.15
N MET A 360 -13.84 -14.92 8.33
CA MET A 360 -14.48 -15.24 7.05
C MET A 360 -13.56 -16.16 6.25
N PRO A 361 -14.10 -17.28 5.71
CA PRO A 361 -13.32 -18.13 4.81
C PRO A 361 -12.88 -17.32 3.59
N ARG A 362 -11.70 -17.61 3.07
CA ARG A 362 -11.26 -17.01 1.81
C ARG A 362 -12.07 -17.62 0.68
N THR A 363 -12.69 -16.77 -0.13
CA THR A 363 -13.36 -17.21 -1.37
C THR A 363 -12.38 -16.98 -2.52
N ASP A 364 -11.83 -18.06 -3.07
CA ASP A 364 -10.95 -17.96 -4.25
C ASP A 364 -11.79 -18.14 -5.53
N ILE A 365 -12.41 -17.04 -5.97
CA ILE A 365 -13.21 -17.04 -7.20
C ILE A 365 -12.36 -17.31 -8.45
N GLY A 366 -11.04 -17.16 -8.39
CA GLY A 366 -10.12 -17.51 -9.48
C GLY A 366 -10.01 -19.01 -9.74
N ARG A 367 -10.62 -19.85 -8.85
CA ARG A 367 -10.65 -21.31 -8.99
C ARG A 367 -12.05 -21.84 -9.38
N LEU A 368 -13.03 -20.96 -9.44
CA LEU A 368 -14.37 -21.25 -9.96
C LEU A 368 -14.41 -21.00 -11.47
#